data_68b5f31bae6cd68366b4c528e2d97669
#
_entry.id   68b5f31bae6cd68366b4c528e2d97669
#
_cell.length_a   1.000
_cell.length_b   1.000
_cell.length_c   1.000
_cell.angle_alpha   90.00
_cell.angle_beta   90.00
_cell.angle_gamma   90.00
#
_symmetry.space_group_name_H-M   'P 1'
#
loop_
_entity.id
_entity.type
_entity.pdbx_description
1 polymer ?
#
loop_
_entity_poly.entity_id
_entity_poly.type
_entity_poly.pdbx_seq_one_letter_code
_entity_poly.pdbx_strand_id
1 'polypeptide(L)'
;MDDADTVIQNALNEGINAFLIPGADFKDLPRAIELSEKYDEVYFAVGIHPYDAQDYDETIMDKYVTHPKCIAIGECGLDYFRLPEDEVEKEANMALQKRVFIAQIEYAKKVNKPLIVHIRDASNDSKKILLDYDAKEVGGVLHCYNADEQLISLAKENFYFGIGGVLTFKNARKLLQSMLKIPLDKLVVETDAPYLTPHPFRGKRNEPVYTKYVVEKMAELLEMSPKEVENLTTQNAKTLFKELSSIN
;
A
#
# COMPACT_ATOMS: atom_id res chain seq x y z
N MET A 1 -18.36 -17.20 0.74
CA MET A 1 -17.51 -18.36 1.09
C MET A 1 -16.09 -17.82 1.19
N ASP A 2 -15.44 -18.03 2.32
CA ASP A 2 -14.04 -17.62 2.50
C ASP A 2 -13.16 -18.58 1.69
N ASP A 3 -12.45 -18.07 0.69
CA ASP A 3 -11.57 -18.82 -0.19
C ASP A 3 -10.12 -18.28 -0.15
N ALA A 4 -9.79 -17.53 0.91
CA ALA A 4 -8.47 -16.93 1.08
C ALA A 4 -7.34 -17.96 0.97
N ASP A 5 -7.55 -19.16 1.53
CA ASP A 5 -6.59 -20.26 1.43
C ASP A 5 -6.31 -20.65 -0.01
N THR A 6 -7.35 -20.78 -0.84
CA THR A 6 -7.19 -21.10 -2.26
C THR A 6 -6.44 -20.00 -3.00
N VAL A 7 -6.77 -18.73 -2.71
CA VAL A 7 -6.13 -17.56 -3.32
C VAL A 7 -4.64 -17.49 -2.98
N ILE A 8 -4.29 -17.69 -1.70
CA ILE A 8 -2.91 -17.70 -1.24
C ILE A 8 -2.13 -18.86 -1.90
N GLN A 9 -2.67 -20.10 -1.87
CA GLN A 9 -2.01 -21.25 -2.47
C GLN A 9 -1.80 -21.08 -3.97
N ASN A 10 -2.78 -20.54 -4.70
CA ASN A 10 -2.63 -20.26 -6.13
C ASN A 10 -1.48 -19.28 -6.39
N ALA A 11 -1.35 -18.26 -5.58
CA ALA A 11 -0.30 -17.25 -5.73
C ALA A 11 1.09 -17.82 -5.37
N LEU A 12 1.20 -18.62 -4.30
CA LEU A 12 2.43 -19.33 -3.92
C LEU A 12 2.90 -20.26 -5.04
N ASN A 13 1.98 -21.03 -5.65
CA ASN A 13 2.29 -21.94 -6.76
C ASN A 13 2.80 -21.19 -8.02
N GLU A 14 2.45 -19.92 -8.18
CA GLU A 14 2.92 -19.04 -9.28
C GLU A 14 4.17 -18.24 -8.89
N GLY A 15 4.77 -18.50 -7.72
CA GLY A 15 6.05 -17.92 -7.29
C GLY A 15 5.95 -16.61 -6.54
N ILE A 16 4.79 -16.23 -6.02
CA ILE A 16 4.65 -15.10 -5.09
C ILE A 16 5.07 -15.60 -3.70
N ASN A 17 6.11 -14.99 -3.12
CA ASN A 17 6.75 -15.46 -1.90
C ASN A 17 6.45 -14.60 -0.68
N ALA A 18 5.72 -13.51 -0.83
CA ALA A 18 5.28 -12.67 0.29
C ALA A 18 3.99 -11.93 -0.01
N PHE A 19 3.17 -11.76 1.03
CA PHE A 19 1.93 -11.00 1.00
C PHE A 19 1.91 -10.07 2.19
N LEU A 20 1.59 -8.81 1.96
CA LEU A 20 1.33 -7.84 3.02
C LEU A 20 -0.13 -7.41 2.96
N ILE A 21 -0.90 -7.79 3.98
CA ILE A 21 -2.31 -7.40 4.15
C ILE A 21 -2.31 -6.04 4.84
N PRO A 22 -2.81 -4.96 4.22
CA PRO A 22 -2.92 -3.67 4.87
C PRO A 22 -3.99 -3.70 5.97
N GLY A 23 -3.77 -2.97 7.04
CA GLY A 23 -4.70 -2.85 8.17
C GLY A 23 -5.72 -1.75 7.93
N ALA A 24 -6.62 -1.91 6.98
CA ALA A 24 -7.57 -0.88 6.58
C ALA A 24 -8.70 -0.66 7.61
N ASP A 25 -9.13 -1.71 8.31
CA ASP A 25 -10.15 -1.68 9.37
C ASP A 25 -9.74 -2.62 10.52
N PHE A 26 -9.90 -2.17 11.75
CA PHE A 26 -9.62 -3.00 12.94
C PHE A 26 -10.48 -4.26 13.03
N LYS A 27 -11.65 -4.29 12.38
CA LYS A 27 -12.54 -5.47 12.33
C LYS A 27 -11.95 -6.61 11.52
N ASP A 28 -11.10 -6.30 10.54
CA ASP A 28 -10.47 -7.28 9.65
C ASP A 28 -9.16 -7.84 10.23
N LEU A 29 -8.56 -7.18 11.23
CA LEU A 29 -7.29 -7.59 11.85
C LEU A 29 -7.28 -9.03 12.36
N PRO A 30 -8.31 -9.55 13.07
CA PRO A 30 -8.30 -10.94 13.53
C PRO A 30 -8.11 -11.93 12.39
N ARG A 31 -8.71 -11.66 11.22
CA ARG A 31 -8.55 -12.52 10.04
C ARG A 31 -7.18 -12.39 9.40
N ALA A 32 -6.64 -11.17 9.31
CA ALA A 32 -5.29 -10.96 8.80
C ALA A 32 -4.24 -11.67 9.67
N ILE A 33 -4.40 -11.63 10.99
CA ILE A 33 -3.52 -12.32 11.94
C ILE A 33 -3.62 -13.84 11.76
N GLU A 34 -4.83 -14.40 11.73
CA GLU A 34 -5.05 -15.84 11.50
C GLU A 34 -4.34 -16.32 10.23
N LEU A 35 -4.45 -15.57 9.12
CA LEU A 35 -3.77 -15.88 7.88
C LEU A 35 -2.24 -15.76 8.03
N SER A 36 -1.74 -14.76 8.74
CA SER A 36 -0.31 -14.59 8.96
C SER A 36 0.30 -15.66 9.86
N GLU A 37 -0.46 -16.20 10.82
CA GLU A 37 -0.05 -17.32 11.66
C GLU A 37 -0.08 -18.66 10.91
N LYS A 38 -0.97 -18.78 9.91
CA LYS A 38 -1.14 -19.98 9.10
C LYS A 38 -0.12 -20.11 7.97
N TYR A 39 0.32 -18.99 7.39
CA TYR A 39 1.22 -18.94 6.25
C TYR A 39 2.47 -18.12 6.58
N ASP A 40 3.65 -18.72 6.40
CA ASP A 40 4.93 -18.05 6.66
C ASP A 40 5.14 -16.82 5.76
N GLU A 41 4.57 -16.84 4.58
CA GLU A 41 4.67 -15.80 3.55
C GLU A 41 3.70 -14.63 3.77
N VAL A 42 2.74 -14.76 4.70
CA VAL A 42 1.73 -13.71 4.95
C VAL A 42 2.15 -12.83 6.12
N TYR A 43 2.14 -11.54 5.89
CA TYR A 43 2.39 -10.45 6.84
C TYR A 43 1.18 -9.53 6.87
N PHE A 44 1.09 -8.69 7.88
CA PHE A 44 0.02 -7.70 7.97
C PHE A 44 0.54 -6.35 8.48
N ALA A 45 -0.26 -5.32 8.29
CA ALA A 45 -0.09 -4.02 8.90
C ALA A 45 -1.25 -3.74 9.87
N VAL A 46 -1.07 -2.79 10.76
CA VAL A 46 -2.10 -2.28 11.66
C VAL A 46 -2.28 -0.78 11.45
N GLY A 47 -3.51 -0.36 11.25
CA GLY A 47 -3.85 1.04 11.01
C GLY A 47 -5.34 1.22 10.80
N ILE A 48 -5.73 2.41 10.38
CA ILE A 48 -7.11 2.74 10.03
C ILE A 48 -7.16 3.58 8.76
N HIS A 49 -7.96 3.14 7.81
CA HIS A 49 -8.18 3.85 6.55
C HIS A 49 -8.88 5.20 6.78
N PRO A 50 -8.62 6.26 5.99
CA PRO A 50 -9.24 7.57 6.18
C PRO A 50 -10.77 7.57 6.19
N TYR A 51 -11.44 6.62 5.54
CA TYR A 51 -12.91 6.50 5.62
C TYR A 51 -13.41 6.12 7.01
N ASP A 52 -12.61 5.39 7.78
CA ASP A 52 -12.94 4.89 9.11
C ASP A 52 -12.17 5.66 10.20
N ALA A 53 -11.71 6.87 9.89
CA ALA A 53 -10.90 7.70 10.80
C ALA A 53 -11.54 7.94 12.17
N GLN A 54 -12.88 7.92 12.28
CA GLN A 54 -13.61 8.01 13.54
C GLN A 54 -13.38 6.82 14.48
N ASP A 55 -12.98 5.67 13.93
CA ASP A 55 -12.75 4.42 14.66
C ASP A 55 -11.29 4.26 15.12
N TYR A 56 -10.44 5.29 14.92
CA TYR A 56 -9.03 5.26 15.33
C TYR A 56 -8.88 5.06 16.83
N ASP A 57 -8.15 4.03 17.22
CA ASP A 57 -7.83 3.70 18.60
C ASP A 57 -6.39 3.15 18.72
N GLU A 58 -5.51 3.94 19.33
CA GLU A 58 -4.10 3.57 19.54
C GLU A 58 -3.97 2.32 20.42
N THR A 59 -4.91 2.08 21.34
CA THR A 59 -4.86 0.89 22.21
C THR A 59 -5.04 -0.42 21.43
N ILE A 60 -5.81 -0.38 20.35
CA ILE A 60 -5.93 -1.50 19.42
C ILE A 60 -4.62 -1.68 18.64
N MET A 61 -4.01 -0.60 18.21
CA MET A 61 -2.71 -0.67 17.52
C MET A 61 -1.63 -1.25 18.44
N ASP A 62 -1.54 -0.80 19.70
CA ASP A 62 -0.58 -1.31 20.69
C ASP A 62 -0.73 -2.82 20.92
N LYS A 63 -1.94 -3.36 20.82
CA LYS A 63 -2.21 -4.79 20.99
C LYS A 63 -1.56 -5.65 19.90
N TYR A 64 -1.50 -5.15 18.68
CA TYR A 64 -1.13 -5.97 17.52
C TYR A 64 0.24 -5.61 16.91
N VAL A 65 0.74 -4.40 17.14
CA VAL A 65 1.98 -3.91 16.52
C VAL A 65 3.22 -4.72 16.92
N THR A 66 3.20 -5.37 18.10
CA THR A 66 4.29 -6.21 18.60
C THR A 66 4.31 -7.62 18.00
N HIS A 67 3.27 -8.00 17.25
CA HIS A 67 3.23 -9.30 16.57
C HIS A 67 4.37 -9.38 15.53
N PRO A 68 5.13 -10.49 15.45
CA PRO A 68 6.31 -10.58 14.58
C PRO A 68 5.97 -10.46 13.08
N LYS A 69 4.73 -10.75 12.69
CA LYS A 69 4.23 -10.59 11.32
C LYS A 69 3.58 -9.24 11.03
N CYS A 70 3.48 -8.35 12.05
CA CYS A 70 3.07 -6.96 11.83
C CYS A 70 4.29 -6.15 11.39
N ILE A 71 4.37 -5.78 10.11
CA ILE A 71 5.59 -5.19 9.54
C ILE A 71 5.42 -3.73 9.07
N ALA A 72 4.23 -3.16 9.18
CA ALA A 72 3.94 -1.78 8.78
C ALA A 72 2.80 -1.16 9.60
N ILE A 73 2.68 0.17 9.53
CA ILE A 73 1.52 0.93 10.00
C ILE A 73 0.72 1.39 8.79
N GLY A 74 -0.53 1.03 8.76
CA GLY A 74 -1.44 1.35 7.65
C GLY A 74 -2.55 0.28 7.53
N GLU A 75 -3.49 0.54 6.63
CA GLU A 75 -3.52 1.61 5.63
C GLU A 75 -3.93 2.94 6.28
N CYS A 76 -3.16 4.00 6.10
CA CYS A 76 -3.42 5.33 6.68
C CYS A 76 -3.32 6.39 5.58
N GLY A 77 -3.80 7.60 5.83
CA GLY A 77 -3.67 8.66 4.83
C GLY A 77 -4.89 9.56 4.70
N LEU A 78 -5.15 10.05 3.48
CA LEU A 78 -6.26 10.95 3.17
C LEU A 78 -7.02 10.49 1.93
N ASP A 79 -8.35 10.52 2.02
CA ASP A 79 -9.27 10.28 0.89
C ASP A 79 -10.36 11.35 0.84
N TYR A 80 -10.30 12.20 -0.18
CA TYR A 80 -11.29 13.28 -0.36
C TYR A 80 -12.32 12.98 -1.45
N PHE A 81 -12.33 11.74 -1.97
CA PHE A 81 -13.24 11.35 -3.04
C PHE A 81 -14.69 11.21 -2.60
N ARG A 82 -14.94 10.80 -1.34
CA ARG A 82 -16.28 10.55 -0.79
C ARG A 82 -16.57 11.44 0.41
N LEU A 83 -16.17 12.70 0.35
CA LEU A 83 -16.49 13.66 1.40
C LEU A 83 -18.00 13.98 1.41
N PRO A 84 -18.59 14.36 2.57
CA PRO A 84 -19.94 14.88 2.65
C PRO A 84 -20.18 16.04 1.69
N GLU A 85 -21.43 16.22 1.25
CA GLU A 85 -21.82 17.36 0.41
C GLU A 85 -21.96 18.66 1.21
N ASP A 86 -22.35 18.58 2.48
CA ASP A 86 -22.42 19.73 3.38
C ASP A 86 -21.01 20.23 3.71
N GLU A 87 -20.76 21.52 3.51
CA GLU A 87 -19.42 22.10 3.65
C GLU A 87 -18.88 22.02 5.10
N VAL A 88 -19.74 22.12 6.12
CA VAL A 88 -19.32 22.04 7.53
C VAL A 88 -18.92 20.61 7.88
N GLU A 89 -19.72 19.63 7.44
CA GLU A 89 -19.43 18.21 7.64
C GLU A 89 -18.18 17.78 6.84
N LYS A 90 -18.02 18.30 5.64
CA LYS A 90 -16.86 18.08 4.78
C LYS A 90 -15.56 18.58 5.43
N GLU A 91 -15.56 19.83 5.91
CA GLU A 91 -14.41 20.39 6.60
C GLU A 91 -14.08 19.61 7.88
N ALA A 92 -15.08 19.22 8.64
CA ALA A 92 -14.92 18.40 9.85
C ALA A 92 -14.32 17.03 9.53
N ASN A 93 -14.79 16.37 8.45
CA ASN A 93 -14.28 15.08 8.00
C ASN A 93 -12.81 15.19 7.54
N MET A 94 -12.48 16.19 6.70
CA MET A 94 -11.11 16.45 6.28
C MET A 94 -10.17 16.71 7.46
N ALA A 95 -10.62 17.48 8.46
CA ALA A 95 -9.85 17.74 9.67
C ALA A 95 -9.64 16.47 10.51
N LEU A 96 -10.66 15.60 10.60
CA LEU A 96 -10.55 14.32 11.28
C LEU A 96 -9.53 13.41 10.57
N GLN A 97 -9.64 13.23 9.26
CA GLN A 97 -8.70 12.43 8.49
C GLN A 97 -7.25 12.91 8.68
N LYS A 98 -7.01 14.23 8.58
CA LYS A 98 -5.67 14.82 8.81
C LYS A 98 -5.13 14.50 10.21
N ARG A 99 -5.96 14.69 11.24
CA ARG A 99 -5.56 14.42 12.63
C ARG A 99 -5.19 12.95 12.83
N VAL A 100 -5.98 12.03 12.28
CA VAL A 100 -5.75 10.58 12.40
C VAL A 100 -4.55 10.15 11.58
N PHE A 101 -4.33 10.73 10.40
CA PHE A 101 -3.14 10.47 9.60
C PHE A 101 -1.86 10.89 10.35
N ILE A 102 -1.85 12.09 10.93
CA ILE A 102 -0.74 12.58 11.75
C ILE A 102 -0.49 11.64 12.94
N ALA A 103 -1.55 11.23 13.64
CA ALA A 103 -1.42 10.30 14.76
C ALA A 103 -0.77 8.98 14.35
N GLN A 104 -1.14 8.43 13.18
CA GLN A 104 -0.55 7.19 12.66
C GLN A 104 0.91 7.38 12.20
N ILE A 105 1.29 8.56 11.67
CA ILE A 105 2.69 8.88 11.36
C ILE A 105 3.52 8.89 12.66
N GLU A 106 3.08 9.61 13.68
CA GLU A 106 3.79 9.68 14.96
C GLU A 106 3.86 8.29 15.64
N TYR A 107 2.80 7.51 15.52
CA TYR A 107 2.79 6.14 16.01
C TYR A 107 3.79 5.25 15.25
N ALA A 108 3.85 5.35 13.93
CA ALA A 108 4.82 4.62 13.09
C ALA A 108 6.27 4.94 13.49
N LYS A 109 6.57 6.22 13.77
CA LYS A 109 7.88 6.66 14.28
C LYS A 109 8.17 6.06 15.66
N LYS A 110 7.21 6.09 16.59
CA LYS A 110 7.30 5.51 17.94
C LYS A 110 7.66 4.02 17.89
N VAL A 111 7.10 3.25 16.96
CA VAL A 111 7.30 1.81 16.84
C VAL A 111 8.33 1.42 15.76
N ASN A 112 8.90 2.40 15.06
CA ASN A 112 9.90 2.24 14.00
C ASN A 112 9.45 1.27 12.89
N LYS A 113 8.24 1.47 12.37
CA LYS A 113 7.68 0.69 11.26
C LYS A 113 7.32 1.59 10.07
N PRO A 114 7.54 1.16 8.82
CA PRO A 114 7.17 1.93 7.63
C PRO A 114 5.66 2.10 7.50
N LEU A 115 5.25 3.11 6.74
CA LEU A 115 3.85 3.45 6.47
C LEU A 115 3.33 2.79 5.19
N ILE A 116 2.05 2.39 5.18
CA ILE A 116 1.27 2.14 3.96
C ILE A 116 0.31 3.32 3.81
N VAL A 117 0.55 4.18 2.81
CA VAL A 117 -0.13 5.47 2.68
C VAL A 117 -1.14 5.45 1.55
N HIS A 118 -2.39 5.69 1.89
CA HIS A 118 -3.51 5.93 0.97
C HIS A 118 -3.61 7.41 0.61
N ILE A 119 -3.69 7.73 -0.69
CA ILE A 119 -3.86 9.11 -1.16
C ILE A 119 -4.86 9.14 -2.30
N ARG A 120 -6.03 9.73 -2.07
CA ARG A 120 -7.04 9.91 -3.12
C ARG A 120 -7.63 11.31 -3.08
N ASP A 121 -7.49 12.06 -4.18
CA ASP A 121 -7.93 13.47 -4.32
C ASP A 121 -7.37 14.41 -3.23
N ALA A 122 -6.24 14.02 -2.59
CA ALA A 122 -5.66 14.68 -1.41
C ALA A 122 -4.13 14.85 -1.49
N SER A 123 -3.54 14.82 -2.69
CA SER A 123 -2.07 14.79 -2.88
C SER A 123 -1.33 15.94 -2.19
N ASN A 124 -1.86 17.18 -2.28
CA ASN A 124 -1.21 18.36 -1.68
C ASN A 124 -1.14 18.25 -0.15
N ASP A 125 -2.28 17.95 0.47
CA ASP A 125 -2.37 17.83 1.93
C ASP A 125 -1.56 16.64 2.45
N SER A 126 -1.65 15.49 1.76
CA SER A 126 -0.88 14.29 2.12
C SER A 126 0.62 14.55 2.05
N LYS A 127 1.11 15.13 0.94
CA LYS A 127 2.52 15.48 0.80
C LYS A 127 2.98 16.44 1.88
N LYS A 128 2.18 17.49 2.14
CA LYS A 128 2.50 18.48 3.18
C LYS A 128 2.61 17.80 4.55
N ILE A 129 1.66 16.96 4.94
CA ILE A 129 1.68 16.26 6.23
C ILE A 129 2.90 15.35 6.32
N LEU A 130 3.19 14.54 5.29
CA LEU A 130 4.35 13.64 5.30
C LEU A 130 5.68 14.39 5.50
N LEU A 131 5.80 15.61 4.92
CA LEU A 131 6.99 16.44 5.08
C LEU A 131 7.02 17.15 6.44
N ASP A 132 5.91 17.77 6.86
CA ASP A 132 5.84 18.57 8.10
C ASP A 132 6.06 17.71 9.37
N TYR A 133 5.71 16.42 9.31
CA TYR A 133 5.85 15.48 10.43
C TYR A 133 7.03 14.51 10.27
N ASP A 134 8.00 14.84 9.38
CA ASP A 134 9.22 14.05 9.18
C ASP A 134 8.98 12.55 8.99
N ALA A 135 7.92 12.18 8.26
CA ALA A 135 7.55 10.78 8.02
C ALA A 135 8.67 9.97 7.34
N LYS A 136 9.67 10.65 6.74
CA LYS A 136 10.89 10.05 6.18
C LYS A 136 11.72 9.25 7.19
N GLU A 137 11.56 9.50 8.49
CA GLU A 137 12.28 8.76 9.53
C GLU A 137 11.96 7.26 9.46
N VAL A 138 10.74 6.91 9.12
CA VAL A 138 10.29 5.53 8.93
C VAL A 138 10.07 5.19 7.44
N GLY A 139 9.77 6.19 6.61
CA GLY A 139 9.44 6.00 5.21
C GLY A 139 8.13 5.24 5.01
N GLY A 140 7.93 4.72 3.82
CA GLY A 140 6.72 3.96 3.53
C GLY A 140 6.48 3.73 2.04
N VAL A 141 5.30 3.22 1.72
CA VAL A 141 4.81 3.07 0.35
C VAL A 141 3.58 3.93 0.13
N LEU A 142 3.56 4.69 -0.96
CA LEU A 142 2.33 5.29 -1.49
C LEU A 142 1.57 4.19 -2.20
N HIS A 143 0.60 3.60 -1.49
CA HIS A 143 -0.24 2.52 -1.99
C HIS A 143 -1.09 3.01 -3.17
N CYS A 144 -1.29 2.17 -4.16
CA CYS A 144 -2.09 2.46 -5.35
C CYS A 144 -1.80 3.85 -5.95
N TYR A 145 -0.50 4.11 -6.24
CA TYR A 145 -0.02 5.44 -6.65
C TYR A 145 -0.93 6.09 -7.69
N ASN A 146 -1.47 7.24 -7.35
CA ASN A 146 -2.53 7.93 -8.09
C ASN A 146 -2.07 8.71 -9.33
N ALA A 147 -0.82 8.54 -9.75
CA ALA A 147 -0.21 9.21 -10.92
C ALA A 147 -0.03 10.74 -10.78
N ASP A 148 -0.09 11.29 -9.56
CA ASP A 148 0.19 12.70 -9.33
C ASP A 148 1.69 12.95 -9.21
N GLU A 149 2.27 13.57 -10.24
CA GLU A 149 3.72 13.78 -10.34
C GLU A 149 4.33 14.58 -9.18
N GLN A 150 3.54 15.42 -8.49
CA GLN A 150 4.04 16.17 -7.34
C GLN A 150 4.50 15.25 -6.19
N LEU A 151 3.93 14.04 -6.09
CA LEU A 151 4.29 13.06 -5.07
C LEU A 151 5.65 12.38 -5.36
N ILE A 152 6.15 12.41 -6.60
CA ILE A 152 7.42 11.76 -6.98
C ILE A 152 8.60 12.31 -6.16
N SER A 153 8.53 13.57 -5.74
CA SER A 153 9.55 14.15 -4.87
C SER A 153 9.72 13.41 -3.53
N LEU A 154 8.68 12.70 -3.06
CA LEU A 154 8.73 11.87 -1.85
C LEU A 154 9.66 10.65 -1.98
N ALA A 155 10.09 10.30 -3.21
CA ALA A 155 11.14 9.30 -3.40
C ALA A 155 12.45 9.64 -2.65
N LYS A 156 12.75 10.94 -2.51
CA LYS A 156 13.90 11.45 -1.75
C LYS A 156 13.67 11.45 -0.23
N GLU A 157 12.43 11.30 0.19
CA GLU A 157 11.99 11.27 1.57
C GLU A 157 11.67 9.84 2.04
N ASN A 158 12.37 8.85 1.45
CA ASN A 158 12.26 7.42 1.79
C ASN A 158 10.87 6.80 1.50
N PHE A 159 10.13 7.32 0.51
CA PHE A 159 8.87 6.72 0.07
C PHE A 159 9.03 5.92 -1.23
N TYR A 160 8.35 4.80 -1.29
CA TYR A 160 8.20 3.90 -2.43
C TYR A 160 6.82 4.09 -3.07
N PHE A 161 6.66 3.56 -4.29
CA PHE A 161 5.44 3.75 -5.09
C PHE A 161 4.87 2.40 -5.47
N GLY A 162 3.67 2.10 -4.97
CA GLY A 162 2.91 0.90 -5.27
C GLY A 162 2.31 0.98 -6.67
N ILE A 163 2.72 0.08 -7.54
CA ILE A 163 2.23 -0.01 -8.91
C ILE A 163 1.37 -1.26 -9.04
N GLY A 164 0.07 -1.04 -9.26
CA GLY A 164 -0.94 -2.09 -9.34
C GLY A 164 -1.57 -2.25 -10.72
N GLY A 165 -2.69 -2.99 -10.75
CA GLY A 165 -3.41 -3.38 -11.97
C GLY A 165 -3.81 -2.23 -12.88
N VAL A 166 -3.99 -1.03 -12.33
CA VAL A 166 -4.33 0.20 -13.09
C VAL A 166 -3.33 0.47 -14.22
N LEU A 167 -2.05 0.11 -14.04
CA LEU A 167 -1.03 0.28 -15.08
C LEU A 167 -1.39 -0.38 -16.40
N THR A 168 -2.19 -1.45 -16.37
CA THR A 168 -2.60 -2.21 -17.55
C THR A 168 -3.84 -1.64 -18.25
N PHE A 169 -4.50 -0.59 -17.67
CA PHE A 169 -5.76 -0.08 -18.19
C PHE A 169 -5.55 0.79 -19.42
N LYS A 170 -6.49 0.71 -20.38
CA LYS A 170 -6.43 1.49 -21.63
C LYS A 170 -6.39 3.01 -21.43
N ASN A 171 -6.93 3.50 -20.31
CA ASN A 171 -7.01 4.91 -19.96
C ASN A 171 -5.92 5.36 -18.95
N ALA A 172 -4.94 4.52 -18.62
CA ALA A 172 -3.92 4.78 -17.60
C ALA A 172 -2.79 5.73 -18.07
N ARG A 173 -3.02 6.58 -19.06
CA ARG A 173 -1.97 7.43 -19.68
C ARG A 173 -1.12 8.21 -18.68
N LYS A 174 -1.75 8.80 -17.66
CA LYS A 174 -1.03 9.56 -16.63
C LYS A 174 -0.08 8.65 -15.83
N LEU A 175 -0.55 7.47 -15.41
CA LEU A 175 0.25 6.53 -14.64
C LEU A 175 1.42 5.99 -15.47
N LEU A 176 1.20 5.68 -16.74
CA LEU A 176 2.26 5.25 -17.68
C LEU A 176 3.40 6.29 -17.75
N GLN A 177 3.03 7.57 -17.84
CA GLN A 177 4.01 8.66 -17.96
C GLN A 177 4.70 8.97 -16.62
N SER A 178 3.96 8.99 -15.51
CA SER A 178 4.51 9.33 -14.21
C SER A 178 5.37 8.21 -13.63
N MET A 179 5.03 6.94 -13.87
CA MET A 179 5.82 5.79 -13.43
C MET A 179 7.26 5.86 -13.98
N LEU A 180 7.44 6.25 -15.24
CA LEU A 180 8.76 6.39 -15.86
C LEU A 180 9.64 7.49 -15.24
N LYS A 181 9.07 8.38 -14.43
CA LYS A 181 9.80 9.44 -13.70
C LYS A 181 10.18 9.02 -12.28
N ILE A 182 9.63 7.91 -11.78
CA ILE A 182 9.95 7.39 -10.45
C ILE A 182 11.32 6.69 -10.52
N PRO A 183 12.23 6.93 -9.56
CA PRO A 183 13.47 6.17 -9.48
C PRO A 183 13.20 4.67 -9.39
N LEU A 184 13.95 3.86 -10.13
CA LEU A 184 13.74 2.40 -10.20
C LEU A 184 13.81 1.72 -8.84
N ASP A 185 14.71 2.19 -7.97
CA ASP A 185 14.89 1.71 -6.59
C ASP A 185 13.74 2.10 -5.64
N LYS A 186 12.68 2.74 -6.15
CA LYS A 186 11.49 3.17 -5.41
C LYS A 186 10.19 2.55 -5.94
N LEU A 187 10.25 1.67 -6.92
CA LEU A 187 9.09 0.97 -7.47
C LEU A 187 8.82 -0.34 -6.72
N VAL A 188 7.60 -0.58 -6.30
CA VAL A 188 7.11 -1.86 -5.78
C VAL A 188 5.83 -2.28 -6.50
N VAL A 189 5.54 -3.58 -6.52
CA VAL A 189 4.33 -4.13 -7.16
C VAL A 189 3.31 -4.46 -6.10
N GLU A 190 2.04 -4.20 -6.42
CA GLU A 190 0.90 -4.48 -5.55
C GLU A 190 -0.33 -4.94 -6.35
N THR A 191 -1.44 -5.25 -5.67
CA THR A 191 -2.68 -5.69 -6.31
C THR A 191 -3.87 -4.77 -6.11
N ASP A 192 -4.08 -4.23 -4.92
CA ASP A 192 -5.34 -3.67 -4.44
C ASP A 192 -6.50 -4.71 -4.50
N ALA A 193 -6.18 -6.00 -4.32
CA ALA A 193 -7.18 -7.06 -4.34
C ALA A 193 -8.22 -6.87 -3.21
N PRO A 194 -9.52 -7.08 -3.50
CA PRO A 194 -10.13 -7.73 -4.67
C PRO A 194 -10.45 -6.76 -5.84
N TYR A 195 -9.97 -5.52 -5.79
CA TYR A 195 -10.27 -4.45 -6.74
C TYR A 195 -9.21 -4.33 -7.83
N LEU A 196 -9.45 -3.46 -8.82
CA LEU A 196 -8.48 -2.98 -9.82
C LEU A 196 -7.77 -4.09 -10.62
N THR A 197 -8.48 -5.18 -10.91
CA THR A 197 -7.97 -6.34 -11.65
C THR A 197 -7.30 -5.93 -12.96
N PRO A 198 -6.05 -6.35 -13.24
CA PRO A 198 -5.35 -6.01 -14.46
C PRO A 198 -5.97 -6.65 -15.71
N HIS A 199 -5.66 -6.11 -16.90
CA HIS A 199 -5.90 -6.82 -18.15
C HIS A 199 -5.04 -8.11 -18.20
N PRO A 200 -5.57 -9.20 -18.78
CA PRO A 200 -6.84 -9.30 -19.51
C PRO A 200 -8.07 -9.60 -18.64
N PHE A 201 -7.95 -9.61 -17.32
CA PHE A 201 -9.00 -10.07 -16.40
C PHE A 201 -9.91 -8.95 -15.86
N ARG A 202 -9.93 -7.78 -16.47
CA ARG A 202 -10.84 -6.68 -16.10
C ARG A 202 -12.27 -7.16 -15.89
N GLY A 203 -12.90 -6.67 -14.78
CA GLY A 203 -14.27 -7.04 -14.41
C GLY A 203 -14.40 -8.34 -13.61
N LYS A 204 -13.32 -9.09 -13.41
CA LYS A 204 -13.25 -10.20 -12.46
C LYS A 204 -12.70 -9.71 -11.11
N ARG A 205 -12.84 -10.52 -10.04
CA ARG A 205 -12.18 -10.28 -8.77
C ARG A 205 -10.65 -10.30 -8.97
N ASN A 206 -9.96 -9.33 -8.40
CA ASN A 206 -8.50 -9.31 -8.40
C ASN A 206 -7.94 -10.29 -7.36
N GLU A 207 -6.77 -10.85 -7.65
CA GLU A 207 -6.07 -11.80 -6.79
C GLU A 207 -4.56 -11.55 -6.88
N PRO A 208 -3.77 -11.90 -5.84
CA PRO A 208 -2.32 -11.68 -5.84
C PRO A 208 -1.60 -12.29 -7.06
N VAL A 209 -2.06 -13.42 -7.57
CA VAL A 209 -1.50 -14.09 -8.75
C VAL A 209 -1.46 -13.21 -10.01
N TYR A 210 -2.30 -12.16 -10.05
CA TYR A 210 -2.36 -11.27 -11.21
C TYR A 210 -1.28 -10.17 -11.21
N THR A 211 -0.44 -10.07 -10.18
CA THR A 211 0.73 -9.17 -10.18
C THR A 211 1.65 -9.42 -11.37
N LYS A 212 1.72 -10.65 -11.88
CA LYS A 212 2.52 -11.00 -13.07
C LYS A 212 2.18 -10.11 -14.29
N TYR A 213 0.91 -9.73 -14.48
CA TYR A 213 0.51 -8.86 -15.60
C TYR A 213 0.93 -7.40 -15.38
N VAL A 214 1.06 -6.99 -14.11
CA VAL A 214 1.62 -5.68 -13.77
C VAL A 214 3.12 -5.67 -14.06
N VAL A 215 3.83 -6.72 -13.64
CA VAL A 215 5.27 -6.91 -13.91
C VAL A 215 5.56 -6.94 -15.40
N GLU A 216 4.79 -7.72 -16.18
CA GLU A 216 4.91 -7.75 -17.65
C GLU A 216 4.73 -6.36 -18.28
N LYS A 217 3.76 -5.58 -17.80
CA LYS A 217 3.53 -4.22 -18.27
C LYS A 217 4.63 -3.25 -17.87
N MET A 218 5.15 -3.37 -16.65
CA MET A 218 6.32 -2.59 -16.21
C MET A 218 7.55 -2.92 -17.07
N ALA A 219 7.78 -4.21 -17.34
CA ALA A 219 8.91 -4.67 -18.15
C ALA A 219 8.88 -4.07 -19.57
N GLU A 220 7.69 -4.08 -20.21
CA GLU A 220 7.48 -3.42 -21.52
C GLU A 220 7.86 -1.93 -21.46
N LEU A 221 7.40 -1.21 -20.43
CA LEU A 221 7.59 0.24 -20.33
C LEU A 221 9.02 0.64 -19.94
N LEU A 222 9.69 -0.18 -19.14
CA LEU A 222 11.06 0.06 -18.68
C LEU A 222 12.13 -0.52 -19.63
N GLU A 223 11.71 -1.19 -20.69
CA GLU A 223 12.59 -1.90 -21.64
C GLU A 223 13.50 -2.93 -20.92
N MET A 224 12.92 -3.63 -19.94
CA MET A 224 13.55 -4.66 -19.11
C MET A 224 12.89 -6.00 -19.36
N SER A 225 13.54 -7.11 -18.97
CA SER A 225 12.86 -8.41 -18.90
C SER A 225 11.92 -8.47 -17.68
N PRO A 226 10.82 -9.26 -17.73
CA PRO A 226 9.96 -9.46 -16.56
C PRO A 226 10.75 -9.91 -15.31
N LYS A 227 11.77 -10.77 -15.49
CA LYS A 227 12.60 -11.25 -14.38
C LYS A 227 13.45 -10.16 -13.73
N GLU A 228 13.94 -9.20 -14.50
CA GLU A 228 14.66 -8.04 -13.97
C GLU A 228 13.71 -7.15 -13.16
N VAL A 229 12.48 -6.93 -13.62
CA VAL A 229 11.46 -6.16 -12.88
C VAL A 229 11.04 -6.88 -11.59
N GLU A 230 10.81 -8.20 -11.64
CA GLU A 230 10.56 -9.00 -10.43
C GLU A 230 11.66 -8.85 -9.39
N ASN A 231 12.91 -9.02 -9.80
CA ASN A 231 14.07 -8.91 -8.91
C ASN A 231 14.19 -7.50 -8.33
N LEU A 232 14.01 -6.46 -9.16
CA LEU A 232 14.07 -5.06 -8.76
C LEU A 232 13.00 -4.74 -7.71
N THR A 233 11.74 -5.03 -8.01
CA THR A 233 10.62 -4.69 -7.12
C THR A 233 10.62 -5.53 -5.84
N THR A 234 11.04 -6.79 -5.90
CA THR A 234 11.26 -7.64 -4.73
C THR A 234 12.37 -7.09 -3.84
N GLN A 235 13.50 -6.68 -4.42
CA GLN A 235 14.60 -6.08 -3.64
C GLN A 235 14.16 -4.76 -2.99
N ASN A 236 13.40 -3.94 -3.70
CA ASN A 236 12.82 -2.71 -3.16
C ASN A 236 11.88 -2.98 -1.99
N ALA A 237 10.98 -3.96 -2.12
CA ALA A 237 10.09 -4.38 -1.04
C ALA A 237 10.87 -4.88 0.20
N LYS A 238 11.91 -5.69 0.00
CA LYS A 238 12.81 -6.16 1.09
C LYS A 238 13.59 -5.02 1.75
N THR A 239 13.92 -3.97 1.00
CA THR A 239 14.61 -2.79 1.54
C THR A 239 13.67 -1.95 2.40
N LEU A 240 12.41 -1.80 1.98
CA LEU A 240 11.39 -1.08 2.73
C LEU A 240 10.94 -1.87 3.96
N PHE A 241 10.57 -3.13 3.78
CA PHE A 241 10.07 -4.03 4.84
C PHE A 241 11.17 -5.03 5.21
N LYS A 242 11.95 -4.68 6.22
CA LYS A 242 13.17 -5.43 6.61
C LYS A 242 12.88 -6.87 7.02
N GLU A 243 11.70 -7.13 7.54
CA GLU A 243 11.23 -8.47 7.92
C GLU A 243 11.15 -9.43 6.73
N LEU A 244 10.98 -8.90 5.50
CA LEU A 244 10.98 -9.70 4.27
C LEU A 244 12.39 -10.15 3.83
N SER A 245 13.45 -9.67 4.47
CA SER A 245 14.84 -9.98 4.06
C SER A 245 15.18 -11.47 4.18
N SER A 246 14.48 -12.22 5.02
CA SER A 246 14.66 -13.67 5.20
C SER A 246 13.95 -14.53 4.15
N ILE A 247 13.10 -13.93 3.31
CA ILE A 247 12.37 -14.64 2.25
C ILE A 247 13.30 -14.86 1.05
N ASN A 248 13.38 -16.08 0.57
CA ASN A 248 14.19 -16.47 -0.59
C ASN A 248 13.55 -16.08 -1.92
#